data_a443fb47e8dddad092da20c102d8b512
#
_entry.id   a443fb47e8dddad092da20c102d8b512
#
_cell.length_a   1.000
_cell.length_b   1.000
_cell.length_c   1.000
_cell.angle_alpha   90.00
_cell.angle_beta   90.00
_cell.angle_gamma   90.00
#
_symmetry.space_group_name_H-M   'P 1'
#
loop_
_entity.id
_entity.type
_entity.pdbx_description
1 polymer ?
#
loop_
_entity_poly.entity_id
_entity_poly.type
_entity_poly.pdbx_seq_one_letter_code
_entity_poly.pdbx_strand_id
1 'polypeptide(L)'
;LYALRTAALALDGQLGERLFEYPIPEASQTLLPQQSDTLFVFNALPILYKQMRAVPLFTKSFSERKFLQNALALDSVPRPLVLDYLLCSYLLCGELQSFSEVLLQHTDSLTSSLPKHYREALILQAHLVSSSAKPVTVSPSSSSSSSYEDAEMHASLLRFDRLHQAAQQGDMQALDSLLDYTHTYWMYYVSRFQ
;
A
#
# COMPACT_ATOMS: atom_id res chain seq x y z
N LEU A 1 -15.17 11.95 2.90
CA LEU A 1 -14.19 11.89 4.01
C LEU A 1 -12.92 11.11 3.62
N TYR A 2 -13.04 9.93 2.98
CA TYR A 2 -11.91 9.09 2.56
C TYR A 2 -10.92 9.86 1.67
N ALA A 3 -11.39 10.48 0.57
CA ALA A 3 -10.54 11.22 -0.36
C ALA A 3 -9.80 12.41 0.29
N LEU A 4 -10.44 13.10 1.24
CA LEU A 4 -9.79 14.19 1.99
C LEU A 4 -8.69 13.67 2.91
N ARG A 5 -8.93 12.53 3.56
CA ARG A 5 -7.94 11.88 4.41
C ARG A 5 -6.73 11.40 3.61
N THR A 6 -6.95 10.71 2.49
CA THR A 6 -5.84 10.26 1.63
C THR A 6 -5.01 11.41 1.12
N ALA A 7 -5.65 12.52 0.73
CA ALA A 7 -4.95 13.73 0.32
C ALA A 7 -4.14 14.36 1.45
N ALA A 8 -4.68 14.43 2.66
CA ALA A 8 -3.97 14.95 3.82
C ALA A 8 -2.75 14.08 4.18
N LEU A 9 -2.91 12.76 4.21
CA LEU A 9 -1.81 11.84 4.46
C LEU A 9 -0.72 11.93 3.38
N ALA A 10 -1.11 12.08 2.11
CA ALA A 10 -0.17 12.22 1.02
C ALA A 10 0.65 13.53 1.10
N LEU A 11 -0.01 14.65 1.48
CA LEU A 11 0.68 15.93 1.68
C LEU A 11 1.65 15.90 2.85
N ASP A 12 1.33 15.14 3.89
CA ASP A 12 2.17 14.95 5.07
C ASP A 12 3.28 13.91 4.86
N GLY A 13 3.32 13.26 3.69
CA GLY A 13 4.27 12.19 3.38
C GLY A 13 4.03 10.91 4.20
N GLN A 14 2.82 10.73 4.71
CA GLN A 14 2.43 9.63 5.60
C GLN A 14 1.48 8.63 4.96
N LEU A 15 1.29 8.69 3.65
CA LEU A 15 0.31 7.84 2.98
C LEU A 15 0.69 6.35 3.12
N GLY A 16 1.93 5.98 2.83
CA GLY A 16 2.43 4.61 2.98
C GLY A 16 2.58 4.15 4.43
N GLU A 17 2.62 5.09 5.39
CA GLU A 17 2.72 4.77 6.81
C GLU A 17 1.35 4.50 7.45
N ARG A 18 0.30 5.24 7.05
CA ARG A 18 -0.94 5.31 7.80
C ARG A 18 -2.22 5.01 7.01
N LEU A 19 -2.14 4.73 5.71
CA LEU A 19 -3.34 4.54 4.87
C LEU A 19 -4.26 3.44 5.43
N PHE A 20 -3.69 2.30 5.83
CA PHE A 20 -4.43 1.13 6.29
C PHE A 20 -4.75 1.14 7.79
N GLU A 21 -4.36 2.17 8.52
CA GLU A 21 -4.81 2.39 9.90
C GLU A 21 -6.29 2.79 9.97
N TYR A 22 -6.88 3.18 8.86
CA TYR A 22 -8.24 3.68 8.80
C TYR A 22 -9.11 2.82 7.90
N PRO A 23 -10.43 2.77 8.18
CA PRO A 23 -11.36 2.06 7.33
C PRO A 23 -11.32 2.57 5.88
N ILE A 24 -11.16 1.64 4.95
CA ILE A 24 -11.18 1.89 3.51
C ILE A 24 -12.54 1.40 2.98
N PRO A 25 -13.32 2.26 2.30
CA PRO A 25 -14.61 1.85 1.76
C PRO A 25 -14.46 0.69 0.78
N GLU A 26 -15.35 -0.28 0.83
CA GLU A 26 -15.29 -1.50 0.00
C GLU A 26 -15.24 -1.21 -1.51
N ALA A 27 -15.98 -0.21 -1.95
CA ALA A 27 -16.01 0.21 -3.35
C ALA A 27 -14.79 1.05 -3.79
N SER A 28 -13.91 1.44 -2.85
CA SER A 28 -12.78 2.32 -3.17
C SER A 28 -11.63 1.52 -3.76
N GLN A 29 -11.47 1.64 -5.07
CA GLN A 29 -10.32 1.14 -5.82
C GLN A 29 -9.37 2.27 -6.25
N THR A 30 -9.69 3.51 -5.88
CA THR A 30 -8.94 4.71 -6.25
C THR A 30 -8.61 5.53 -5.02
N LEU A 31 -7.43 6.13 -5.02
CA LEU A 31 -6.94 7.02 -3.96
C LEU A 31 -7.18 8.48 -4.30
N LEU A 32 -7.13 8.79 -5.60
CA LEU A 32 -7.35 10.15 -6.07
C LEU A 32 -8.83 10.51 -5.98
N PRO A 33 -9.15 11.73 -5.57
CA PRO A 33 -10.53 12.17 -5.43
C PRO A 33 -11.25 12.14 -6.77
N GLN A 34 -12.47 11.66 -6.74
CA GLN A 34 -13.36 11.76 -7.90
C GLN A 34 -13.86 13.20 -8.06
N GLN A 35 -14.37 13.53 -9.24
CA GLN A 35 -14.73 14.90 -9.62
C GLN A 35 -15.78 15.58 -8.70
N SER A 36 -16.59 14.81 -7.99
CA SER A 36 -17.55 15.35 -7.02
C SER A 36 -16.89 15.95 -5.76
N ASP A 37 -15.66 15.53 -5.45
CA ASP A 37 -14.94 15.95 -4.23
C ASP A 37 -14.03 17.16 -4.46
N THR A 38 -14.17 17.83 -5.59
CA THR A 38 -13.14 18.64 -6.24
C THR A 38 -12.77 19.94 -5.57
N LEU A 39 -13.65 20.58 -4.83
CA LEU A 39 -13.43 21.97 -4.40
C LEU A 39 -12.34 22.11 -3.34
N PHE A 40 -12.25 21.18 -2.39
CA PHE A 40 -11.27 21.26 -1.30
C PHE A 40 -9.93 20.63 -1.65
N VAL A 41 -9.94 19.53 -2.37
CA VAL A 41 -8.73 18.74 -2.63
C VAL A 41 -7.86 19.36 -3.73
N PHE A 42 -8.47 20.07 -4.70
CA PHE A 42 -7.73 20.75 -5.76
C PHE A 42 -6.79 21.84 -5.27
N ASN A 43 -7.11 22.50 -4.16
CA ASN A 43 -6.24 23.51 -3.58
C ASN A 43 -5.05 22.92 -2.83
N ALA A 44 -5.16 21.67 -2.38
CA ALA A 44 -4.13 21.00 -1.60
C ALA A 44 -3.02 20.34 -2.44
N LEU A 45 -3.32 19.95 -3.70
CA LEU A 45 -2.39 19.31 -4.62
C LEU A 45 -2.43 19.98 -6.01
N PRO A 46 -2.06 21.26 -6.12
CA PRO A 46 -2.36 22.06 -7.31
C PRO A 46 -1.73 21.51 -8.60
N ILE A 47 -0.52 20.96 -8.52
CA ILE A 47 0.20 20.47 -9.71
C ILE A 47 -0.42 19.18 -10.22
N LEU A 48 -0.62 18.19 -9.35
CA LEU A 48 -1.19 16.90 -9.71
C LEU A 48 -2.61 17.06 -10.25
N TYR A 49 -3.42 17.89 -9.60
CA TYR A 49 -4.80 18.13 -10.04
C TYR A 49 -4.92 18.99 -11.29
N LYS A 50 -3.98 19.90 -11.53
CA LYS A 50 -3.92 20.62 -12.80
C LYS A 50 -3.70 19.66 -13.96
N GLN A 51 -2.87 18.65 -13.78
CA GLN A 51 -2.65 17.61 -14.78
C GLN A 51 -3.88 16.69 -14.93
N MET A 52 -4.54 16.32 -13.83
CA MET A 52 -5.79 15.56 -13.88
C MET A 52 -6.89 16.29 -14.64
N ARG A 53 -6.99 17.61 -14.54
CA ARG A 53 -7.95 18.41 -15.33
C ARG A 53 -7.65 18.40 -16.82
N ALA A 54 -6.40 18.26 -17.22
CA ALA A 54 -5.99 18.15 -18.61
C ALA A 54 -6.32 16.78 -19.23
N VAL A 55 -6.54 15.76 -18.39
CA VAL A 55 -6.97 14.42 -18.82
C VAL A 55 -8.49 14.35 -18.70
N PRO A 56 -9.23 13.93 -19.74
CA PRO A 56 -10.67 13.74 -19.66
C PRO A 56 -10.99 12.61 -18.65
N LEU A 57 -11.26 12.98 -17.42
CA LEU A 57 -11.61 12.07 -16.31
C LEU A 57 -12.90 11.25 -16.58
N PHE A 58 -13.60 11.56 -17.66
CA PHE A 58 -14.90 10.99 -18.03
C PHE A 58 -14.84 9.88 -19.05
N THR A 59 -13.67 9.52 -19.53
CA THR A 59 -13.57 8.36 -20.41
C THR A 59 -13.69 7.11 -19.55
N LYS A 60 -14.56 6.18 -19.95
CA LYS A 60 -14.70 4.83 -19.31
C LYS A 60 -13.39 4.04 -19.20
N SER A 61 -12.30 4.58 -19.71
CA SER A 61 -10.95 4.03 -19.76
C SER A 61 -9.93 4.77 -18.87
N PHE A 62 -10.36 5.65 -17.95
CA PHE A 62 -9.42 6.30 -17.04
C PHE A 62 -8.82 5.26 -16.07
N SER A 63 -7.52 5.11 -16.13
CA SER A 63 -6.76 4.30 -15.18
C SER A 63 -5.92 5.24 -14.32
N GLU A 64 -6.23 5.30 -13.01
CA GLU A 64 -5.46 6.08 -12.03
C GLU A 64 -3.98 5.73 -12.08
N ARG A 65 -3.66 4.44 -12.14
CA ARG A 65 -2.27 3.96 -12.19
C ARG A 65 -1.52 4.44 -13.45
N LYS A 66 -2.17 4.35 -14.61
CA LYS A 66 -1.58 4.86 -15.85
C LYS A 66 -1.32 6.36 -15.78
N PHE A 67 -2.23 7.10 -15.17
CA PHE A 67 -2.07 8.53 -14.94
C PHE A 67 -0.88 8.80 -14.00
N LEU A 68 -0.77 8.08 -12.87
CA LEU A 68 0.32 8.23 -11.91
C LEU A 68 1.67 7.82 -12.51
N GLN A 69 1.74 6.74 -13.28
CA GLN A 69 2.94 6.33 -14.01
C GLN A 69 3.41 7.40 -15.00
N ASN A 70 2.49 7.98 -15.76
CA ASN A 70 2.82 9.08 -16.67
C ASN A 70 3.26 10.34 -15.90
N ALA A 71 2.64 10.62 -14.74
CA ALA A 71 3.02 11.75 -13.90
C ALA A 71 4.44 11.60 -13.32
N LEU A 72 4.88 10.39 -12.99
CA LEU A 72 6.25 10.13 -12.53
C LEU A 72 7.32 10.47 -13.58
N ALA A 73 6.97 10.43 -14.87
CA ALA A 73 7.87 10.79 -15.96
C ALA A 73 8.02 12.31 -16.15
N LEU A 74 7.24 13.13 -15.41
CA LEU A 74 7.23 14.58 -15.55
C LEU A 74 8.12 15.23 -14.48
N ASP A 75 9.04 16.10 -14.89
CA ASP A 75 9.93 16.82 -13.97
C ASP A 75 9.19 17.87 -13.11
N SER A 76 7.98 18.26 -13.50
CA SER A 76 7.19 19.29 -12.84
C SER A 76 6.38 18.80 -11.63
N VAL A 77 6.42 17.51 -11.32
CA VAL A 77 5.63 16.88 -10.25
C VAL A 77 6.53 16.41 -9.12
N PRO A 78 6.16 16.59 -7.85
CA PRO A 78 6.90 16.04 -6.72
C PRO A 78 6.89 14.51 -6.78
N ARG A 79 7.99 13.94 -7.24
CA ARG A 79 8.16 12.49 -7.44
C ARG A 79 7.80 11.65 -6.20
N PRO A 80 8.21 11.99 -4.97
CA PRO A 80 7.86 11.20 -3.79
C PRO A 80 6.35 11.08 -3.60
N LEU A 81 5.61 12.18 -3.77
CA LEU A 81 4.16 12.23 -3.62
C LEU A 81 3.45 11.31 -4.64
N VAL A 82 3.85 11.40 -5.91
CA VAL A 82 3.26 10.58 -6.98
C VAL A 82 3.60 9.11 -6.79
N LEU A 83 4.83 8.83 -6.35
CA LEU A 83 5.27 7.47 -6.07
C LEU A 83 4.47 6.86 -4.91
N ASP A 84 4.23 7.61 -3.82
CA ASP A 84 3.41 7.13 -2.70
C ASP A 84 1.97 6.80 -3.15
N TYR A 85 1.35 7.66 -3.94
CA TYR A 85 0.04 7.36 -4.51
C TYR A 85 0.05 6.10 -5.38
N LEU A 86 1.07 5.95 -6.24
CA LEU A 86 1.17 4.80 -7.12
C LEU A 86 1.39 3.50 -6.34
N LEU A 87 2.32 3.49 -5.39
CA LEU A 87 2.60 2.33 -4.53
C LEU A 87 1.37 1.94 -3.70
N CYS A 88 0.72 2.92 -3.05
CA CYS A 88 -0.50 2.68 -2.31
C CYS A 88 -1.66 2.20 -3.20
N SER A 89 -1.73 2.62 -4.47
CA SER A 89 -2.74 2.12 -5.39
C SER A 89 -2.56 0.63 -5.75
N TYR A 90 -1.33 0.14 -5.83
CA TYR A 90 -1.05 -1.29 -5.98
C TYR A 90 -1.45 -2.06 -4.73
N LEU A 91 -1.09 -1.56 -3.55
CA LEU A 91 -1.46 -2.19 -2.28
C LEU A 91 -2.98 -2.25 -2.09
N LEU A 92 -3.69 -1.19 -2.47
CA LEU A 92 -5.15 -1.13 -2.39
C LEU A 92 -5.84 -2.21 -3.25
N CYS A 93 -5.21 -2.60 -4.34
CA CYS A 93 -5.71 -3.64 -5.25
C CYS A 93 -5.09 -5.04 -5.00
N GLY A 94 -4.23 -5.20 -3.99
CA GLY A 94 -3.57 -6.47 -3.67
C GLY A 94 -2.49 -6.89 -4.67
N GLU A 95 -2.01 -5.98 -5.51
CA GLU A 95 -1.02 -6.27 -6.57
C GLU A 95 0.41 -6.18 -6.03
N LEU A 96 0.76 -7.10 -5.12
CA LEU A 96 2.05 -7.11 -4.42
C LEU A 96 3.26 -7.21 -5.35
N GLN A 97 3.13 -7.96 -6.46
CA GLN A 97 4.22 -8.10 -7.43
C GLN A 97 4.54 -6.75 -8.11
N SER A 98 3.51 -6.09 -8.64
CA SER A 98 3.69 -4.78 -9.29
C SER A 98 4.17 -3.71 -8.30
N PHE A 99 3.69 -3.78 -7.05
CA PHE A 99 4.15 -2.93 -5.97
C PHE A 99 5.67 -3.07 -5.74
N SER A 100 6.15 -4.31 -5.56
CA SER A 100 7.57 -4.56 -5.30
C SER A 100 8.47 -4.17 -6.48
N GLU A 101 8.04 -4.43 -7.71
CA GLU A 101 8.77 -4.04 -8.91
C GLU A 101 8.94 -2.52 -9.02
N VAL A 102 7.87 -1.75 -8.81
CA VAL A 102 7.92 -0.29 -8.84
C VAL A 102 8.73 0.26 -7.67
N LEU A 103 8.57 -0.30 -6.48
CA LEU A 103 9.35 0.10 -5.31
C LEU A 103 10.85 -0.06 -5.55
N LEU A 104 11.29 -1.20 -6.09
CA LEU A 104 12.69 -1.46 -6.40
C LEU A 104 13.26 -0.52 -7.47
N GLN A 105 12.46 -0.14 -8.47
CA GLN A 105 12.88 0.80 -9.51
C GLN A 105 13.10 2.24 -8.99
N HIS A 106 12.47 2.57 -7.85
CA HIS A 106 12.48 3.93 -7.31
C HIS A 106 13.08 4.03 -5.90
N THR A 107 13.87 3.03 -5.47
CA THR A 107 14.48 2.99 -4.14
C THR A 107 15.31 4.22 -3.83
N ASP A 108 16.01 4.78 -4.82
CA ASP A 108 16.81 6.00 -4.66
C ASP A 108 15.98 7.25 -4.34
N SER A 109 14.69 7.22 -4.61
CA SER A 109 13.76 8.32 -4.33
C SER A 109 13.21 8.29 -2.90
N LEU A 110 13.44 7.21 -2.16
CA LEU A 110 13.01 7.03 -0.79
C LEU A 110 14.16 7.39 0.14
N THR A 111 14.17 8.63 0.62
CA THR A 111 15.26 9.20 1.42
C THR A 111 15.23 8.81 2.90
N SER A 112 14.23 8.08 3.34
CA SER A 112 14.03 7.64 4.73
C SER A 112 13.78 6.14 4.82
N SER A 113 13.65 5.60 6.04
CA SER A 113 13.21 4.22 6.26
C SER A 113 11.89 3.96 5.51
N LEU A 114 11.74 2.76 4.95
CA LEU A 114 10.49 2.37 4.27
C LEU A 114 9.29 2.52 5.20
N PRO A 115 8.17 3.09 4.72
CA PRO A 115 6.93 3.17 5.47
C PRO A 115 6.46 1.80 5.97
N LYS A 116 5.76 1.79 7.11
CA LYS A 116 5.29 0.58 7.79
C LYS A 116 4.55 -0.37 6.84
N HIS A 117 3.55 0.13 6.12
CA HIS A 117 2.72 -0.73 5.26
C HIS A 117 3.48 -1.24 4.02
N TYR A 118 4.53 -0.55 3.58
CA TYR A 118 5.40 -1.06 2.50
C TYR A 118 6.24 -2.24 3.00
N ARG A 119 6.78 -2.15 4.21
CA ARG A 119 7.50 -3.28 4.85
C ARG A 119 6.57 -4.47 5.09
N GLU A 120 5.37 -4.22 5.63
CA GLU A 120 4.33 -5.24 5.82
C GLU A 120 3.97 -5.95 4.51
N ALA A 121 3.83 -5.21 3.41
CA ALA A 121 3.50 -5.75 2.10
C ALA A 121 4.64 -6.60 1.51
N LEU A 122 5.90 -6.17 1.65
CA LEU A 122 7.06 -6.93 1.19
C LEU A 122 7.20 -8.26 1.93
N ILE A 123 7.02 -8.25 3.25
CA ILE A 123 7.10 -9.45 4.08
C ILE A 123 5.94 -10.41 3.75
N LEU A 124 4.74 -9.88 3.55
CA LEU A 124 3.59 -10.67 3.10
C LEU A 124 3.85 -11.31 1.74
N GLN A 125 4.37 -10.56 0.78
CA GLN A 125 4.72 -11.09 -0.54
C GLN A 125 5.74 -12.23 -0.44
N ALA A 126 6.81 -12.04 0.33
CA ALA A 126 7.82 -13.07 0.55
C ALA A 126 7.22 -14.34 1.19
N HIS A 127 6.31 -14.17 2.15
CA HIS A 127 5.60 -15.27 2.80
C HIS A 127 4.71 -16.04 1.80
N LEU A 128 3.92 -15.34 0.99
CA LEU A 128 3.05 -15.95 0.00
C LEU A 128 3.83 -16.71 -1.09
N VAL A 129 4.96 -16.17 -1.54
CA VAL A 129 5.84 -16.84 -2.50
C VAL A 129 6.45 -18.10 -1.87
N SER A 130 6.90 -18.01 -0.62
CA SER A 130 7.50 -19.15 0.09
C SER A 130 6.48 -20.27 0.36
N SER A 131 5.24 -19.93 0.65
CA SER A 131 4.17 -20.91 0.89
C SER A 131 3.65 -21.57 -0.39
N SER A 132 3.77 -20.90 -1.53
CA SER A 132 3.37 -21.43 -2.84
C SER A 132 4.48 -22.22 -3.55
N ALA A 133 5.73 -22.02 -3.20
CA ALA A 133 6.87 -22.75 -3.76
C ALA A 133 7.08 -24.08 -2.99
N LYS A 134 7.17 -25.20 -3.71
CA LYS A 134 7.75 -26.45 -3.16
C LYS A 134 9.14 -26.13 -2.60
N PRO A 135 9.59 -26.78 -1.51
CA PRO A 135 10.80 -26.40 -0.81
C PRO A 135 12.04 -26.50 -1.71
N VAL A 136 12.40 -25.37 -2.30
CA VAL A 136 13.71 -25.16 -2.90
C VAL A 136 14.51 -24.41 -1.86
N THR A 137 15.56 -25.04 -1.35
CA THR A 137 16.55 -24.44 -0.46
C THR A 137 17.20 -23.25 -1.16
N VAL A 138 16.67 -22.07 -0.98
CA VAL A 138 17.30 -20.82 -1.37
C VAL A 138 17.93 -20.22 -0.13
N SER A 139 19.26 -20.22 -0.08
CA SER A 139 20.05 -19.55 0.93
C SER A 139 19.75 -18.04 0.92
N PRO A 140 19.52 -17.41 2.09
CA PRO A 140 19.33 -15.96 2.13
C PRO A 140 20.69 -15.28 1.86
N SER A 141 20.87 -14.71 0.68
CA SER A 141 22.00 -13.81 0.43
C SER A 141 21.69 -12.41 0.98
N SER A 142 22.32 -12.17 2.09
CA SER A 142 22.75 -10.92 2.72
C SER A 142 22.50 -9.60 2.00
N SER A 143 21.78 -8.69 2.66
CA SER A 143 22.22 -7.31 2.76
C SER A 143 21.73 -6.69 4.07
N SER A 144 22.66 -6.11 4.72
CA SER A 144 22.84 -5.67 6.08
C SER A 144 21.95 -4.52 6.53
N SER A 145 21.67 -4.48 7.83
CA SER A 145 21.32 -3.38 8.74
C SER A 145 19.84 -3.03 9.03
N SER A 146 18.83 -3.67 8.44
CA SER A 146 17.44 -3.60 8.91
C SER A 146 17.00 -4.87 9.66
N SER A 147 17.93 -5.74 10.01
CA SER A 147 17.66 -7.15 10.32
C SER A 147 16.82 -7.44 11.58
N TYR A 148 16.77 -6.51 12.54
CA TYR A 148 16.03 -6.77 13.79
C TYR A 148 14.54 -6.41 13.68
N GLU A 149 14.23 -5.24 13.13
CA GLU A 149 12.84 -4.81 12.92
C GLU A 149 12.12 -5.70 11.90
N ASP A 150 12.82 -6.12 10.85
CA ASP A 150 12.26 -7.02 9.85
C ASP A 150 12.01 -8.43 10.42
N ALA A 151 12.88 -8.92 11.32
CA ALA A 151 12.70 -10.20 11.98
C ALA A 151 11.49 -10.19 12.94
N GLU A 152 11.29 -9.11 13.69
CA GLU A 152 10.14 -8.93 14.57
C GLU A 152 8.84 -8.84 13.77
N MET A 153 8.86 -8.07 12.70
CA MET A 153 7.70 -7.93 11.81
C MET A 153 7.35 -9.27 11.12
N HIS A 154 8.34 -10.04 10.70
CA HIS A 154 8.12 -11.38 10.15
C HIS A 154 7.54 -12.35 11.20
N ALA A 155 8.05 -12.32 12.43
CA ALA A 155 7.47 -13.12 13.53
C ALA A 155 6.03 -12.71 13.84
N SER A 156 5.73 -11.43 13.73
CA SER A 156 4.37 -10.87 13.88
C SER A 156 3.44 -11.36 12.76
N LEU A 157 3.89 -11.39 11.50
CA LEU A 157 3.12 -11.96 10.40
C LEU A 157 2.81 -13.44 10.61
N LEU A 158 3.78 -14.24 11.04
CA LEU A 158 3.56 -15.66 11.32
C LEU A 158 2.59 -15.90 12.50
N ARG A 159 2.55 -14.98 13.47
CA ARG A 159 1.55 -15.00 14.54
C ARG A 159 0.17 -14.65 13.98
N PHE A 160 0.07 -13.60 13.17
CA PHE A 160 -1.16 -13.20 12.51
C PHE A 160 -1.75 -14.34 11.68
N ASP A 161 -0.94 -15.01 10.85
CA ASP A 161 -1.39 -16.12 10.00
C ASP A 161 -1.97 -17.29 10.83
N ARG A 162 -1.31 -17.67 11.93
CA ARG A 162 -1.81 -18.67 12.87
C ARG A 162 -3.14 -18.27 13.51
N LEU A 163 -3.26 -17.03 13.95
CA LEU A 163 -4.50 -16.49 14.53
C LEU A 163 -5.62 -16.45 13.51
N HIS A 164 -5.32 -16.06 12.28
CA HIS A 164 -6.30 -16.03 11.20
C HIS A 164 -6.81 -17.43 10.88
N GLN A 165 -5.94 -18.43 10.77
CA GLN A 165 -6.32 -19.82 10.57
C GLN A 165 -7.17 -20.37 11.72
N ALA A 166 -6.81 -20.08 12.98
CA ALA A 166 -7.57 -20.50 14.15
C ALA A 166 -8.97 -19.83 14.19
N ALA A 167 -9.05 -18.56 13.89
CA ALA A 167 -10.32 -17.84 13.80
C ALA A 167 -11.25 -18.41 12.71
N GLN A 168 -10.70 -18.82 11.56
CA GLN A 168 -11.47 -19.50 10.51
C GLN A 168 -12.01 -20.87 10.98
N GLN A 169 -11.37 -21.50 11.96
CA GLN A 169 -11.83 -22.74 12.59
C GLN A 169 -12.83 -22.52 13.73
N GLY A 170 -13.17 -21.27 14.01
CA GLY A 170 -14.17 -20.88 15.01
C GLY A 170 -13.58 -20.56 16.40
N ASP A 171 -12.26 -20.36 16.52
CA ASP A 171 -11.65 -19.95 17.78
C ASP A 171 -11.93 -18.47 18.08
N MET A 172 -12.79 -18.22 19.08
CA MET A 172 -13.18 -16.88 19.49
C MET A 172 -12.04 -16.09 20.14
N GLN A 173 -11.07 -16.74 20.81
CA GLN A 173 -9.93 -16.07 21.40
C GLN A 173 -8.96 -15.58 20.30
N ALA A 174 -8.81 -16.39 19.26
CA ALA A 174 -8.03 -15.99 18.09
C ALA A 174 -8.68 -14.78 17.39
N LEU A 175 -10.00 -14.75 17.29
CA LEU A 175 -10.73 -13.63 16.71
C LEU A 175 -10.50 -12.32 17.49
N ASP A 176 -10.58 -12.37 18.84
CA ASP A 176 -10.27 -11.22 19.69
C ASP A 176 -8.82 -10.74 19.52
N SER A 177 -7.87 -11.69 19.42
CA SER A 177 -6.45 -11.36 19.23
C SER A 177 -6.16 -10.75 17.85
N LEU A 178 -6.99 -11.02 16.84
CA LEU A 178 -6.86 -10.39 15.51
C LEU A 178 -7.21 -8.90 15.52
N LEU A 179 -7.91 -8.40 16.55
CA LEU A 179 -8.20 -6.97 16.68
C LEU A 179 -6.91 -6.13 16.81
N ASP A 180 -5.83 -6.69 17.35
CA ASP A 180 -4.53 -6.02 17.44
C ASP A 180 -3.91 -5.74 16.07
N TYR A 181 -4.36 -6.46 15.03
CA TYR A 181 -3.86 -6.35 13.66
C TYR A 181 -4.74 -5.52 12.73
N THR A 182 -5.82 -4.92 13.24
CA THR A 182 -6.77 -4.13 12.42
C THR A 182 -6.13 -2.95 11.67
N HIS A 183 -4.99 -2.46 12.16
CA HIS A 183 -4.23 -1.34 11.60
C HIS A 183 -3.02 -1.80 10.78
N THR A 184 -3.03 -3.04 10.27
CA THR A 184 -1.98 -3.59 9.43
C THR A 184 -2.46 -3.78 8.00
N TYR A 185 -1.53 -3.76 7.07
CA TYR A 185 -1.82 -4.12 5.68
C TYR A 185 -2.25 -5.60 5.56
N TRP A 186 -1.77 -6.48 6.43
CA TRP A 186 -2.10 -7.90 6.41
C TRP A 186 -3.60 -8.14 6.65
N MET A 187 -4.18 -7.48 7.66
CA MET A 187 -5.62 -7.56 7.92
C MET A 187 -6.42 -7.02 6.73
N TYR A 188 -6.00 -5.90 6.15
CA TYR A 188 -6.62 -5.38 4.94
C TYR A 188 -6.58 -6.39 3.80
N TYR A 189 -5.40 -7.00 3.56
CA TYR A 189 -5.21 -7.94 2.46
C TYR A 189 -6.09 -9.19 2.60
N VAL A 190 -6.08 -9.85 3.76
CA VAL A 190 -6.90 -11.07 3.96
C VAL A 190 -8.39 -10.78 3.93
N SER A 191 -8.83 -9.65 4.47
CA SER A 191 -10.24 -9.26 4.44
C SER A 191 -10.79 -8.96 3.04
N ARG A 192 -9.91 -8.67 2.08
CA ARG A 192 -10.28 -8.26 0.72
C ARG A 192 -10.00 -9.31 -0.35
N PHE A 193 -8.96 -10.12 -0.18
CA PHE A 193 -8.42 -10.95 -1.26
C PHE A 193 -8.34 -12.44 -0.90
N GLN A 194 -8.65 -12.82 0.34
CA GLN A 194 -8.74 -14.21 0.81
C GLN A 194 -10.11 -14.51 1.43
#